data_fe27e9747431d5fdaff04437ef25dbfc
#
_entry.id   fe27e9747431d5fdaff04437ef25dbfc
#
_cell.length_a   1.000
_cell.length_b   1.000
_cell.length_c   1.000
_cell.angle_alpha   90.00
_cell.angle_beta   90.00
_cell.angle_gamma   90.00
#
_symmetry.space_group_name_H-M   'P 1'
#
loop_
_entity.id
_entity.type
_entity.pdbx_description
1 polymer ?
#
loop_
_entity_poly.entity_id
_entity_poly.type
_entity_poly.pdbx_seq_one_letter_code
_entity_poly.pdbx_strand_id
1 'polypeptide(L)'
;MKKINLFITVLLLSFLNSCNNQLDSDFLTVKTAIDNQNRAYEDFYNNKQVQKLAELHTINAIVMPPNSKMVKGREEIMKMLNNEVQLGEQDIKFETLELTVANDLAYETGLYNLNVKPKKGEPFNDKGKYIVIWKKDSDGQWLMEIDIWNSDLPVKKN
;
A
#
# COMPACT_ATOMS: atom_id res chain seq x y z
N MET A 1 25.58 39.70 -34.33
CA MET A 1 25.04 38.32 -34.33
C MET A 1 25.46 37.45 -33.12
N LYS A 2 26.22 37.93 -32.12
CA LYS A 2 26.64 37.10 -30.95
C LYS A 2 25.68 37.17 -29.72
N LYS A 3 24.75 38.11 -29.67
CA LYS A 3 23.85 38.30 -28.51
C LYS A 3 22.55 37.43 -28.55
N ILE A 4 22.19 36.93 -29.70
CA ILE A 4 20.95 36.10 -29.88
C ILE A 4 21.17 34.69 -29.34
N ASN A 5 22.37 34.11 -29.44
CA ASN A 5 22.65 32.75 -28.97
C ASN A 5 22.68 32.61 -27.44
N LEU A 6 23.00 33.68 -26.72
CA LEU A 6 23.04 33.64 -25.24
C LEU A 6 21.63 33.62 -24.65
N PHE A 7 20.67 34.34 -25.26
CA PHE A 7 19.27 34.34 -24.80
C PHE A 7 18.56 33.02 -25.01
N ILE A 8 18.84 32.31 -26.13
CA ILE A 8 18.26 30.99 -26.43
C ILE A 8 18.77 29.93 -25.47
N THR A 9 20.07 29.97 -25.09
CA THR A 9 20.67 29.01 -24.17
C THR A 9 20.13 29.17 -22.74
N VAL A 10 19.87 30.36 -22.27
CA VAL A 10 19.29 30.63 -20.95
C VAL A 10 17.81 30.19 -20.92
N LEU A 11 17.08 30.35 -22.00
CA LEU A 11 15.67 29.91 -22.07
C LEU A 11 15.54 28.38 -22.08
N LEU A 12 16.45 27.65 -22.75
CA LEU A 12 16.43 26.17 -22.72
C LEU A 12 16.75 25.60 -21.33
N LEU A 13 17.65 26.21 -20.57
CA LEU A 13 18.02 25.76 -19.21
C LEU A 13 16.88 25.94 -18.19
N SER A 14 16.01 26.94 -18.38
CA SER A 14 14.85 27.15 -17.50
C SER A 14 13.75 26.10 -17.68
N PHE A 15 13.60 25.51 -18.86
CA PHE A 15 12.64 24.42 -19.10
C PHE A 15 13.05 23.09 -18.46
N LEU A 16 14.35 22.78 -18.37
CA LEU A 16 14.84 21.54 -17.78
C LEU A 16 14.65 21.50 -16.25
N ASN A 17 14.79 22.62 -15.56
CA ASN A 17 14.57 22.71 -14.12
C ASN A 17 13.06 22.60 -13.75
N SER A 18 12.16 23.08 -14.60
CA SER A 18 10.71 22.99 -14.36
C SER A 18 10.18 21.55 -14.42
N CYS A 19 10.71 20.71 -15.33
CA CYS A 19 10.32 19.30 -15.45
C CYS A 19 10.72 18.46 -14.22
N ASN A 20 11.93 18.64 -13.68
CA ASN A 20 12.36 17.89 -12.51
C ASN A 20 11.52 18.22 -11.27
N ASN A 21 11.23 19.50 -11.04
CA ASN A 21 10.41 19.92 -9.89
C ASN A 21 8.97 19.38 -9.97
N GLN A 22 8.42 19.22 -11.17
CA GLN A 22 7.07 18.67 -11.35
C GLN A 22 7.03 17.17 -11.06
N LEU A 23 8.00 16.40 -11.56
CA LEU A 23 8.07 14.95 -11.30
C LEU A 23 8.24 14.64 -9.80
N ASP A 24 9.08 15.41 -9.11
CA ASP A 24 9.26 15.26 -7.66
C ASP A 24 7.97 15.60 -6.89
N SER A 25 7.25 16.65 -7.28
CA SER A 25 5.99 17.03 -6.65
C SER A 25 4.88 15.98 -6.87
N ASP A 26 4.83 15.41 -8.06
CA ASP A 26 3.86 14.37 -8.41
C ASP A 26 4.13 13.09 -7.64
N PHE A 27 5.39 12.68 -7.52
CA PHE A 27 5.78 11.54 -6.69
C PHE A 27 5.43 11.74 -5.21
N LEU A 28 5.74 12.92 -4.64
CA LEU A 28 5.43 13.23 -3.25
C LEU A 28 3.91 13.23 -2.97
N THR A 29 3.12 13.68 -3.94
CA THR A 29 1.66 13.65 -3.86
C THR A 29 1.15 12.22 -3.80
N VAL A 30 1.63 11.33 -4.68
CA VAL A 30 1.25 9.92 -4.70
C VAL A 30 1.73 9.23 -3.43
N LYS A 31 2.98 9.45 -3.02
CA LYS A 31 3.53 8.90 -1.78
C LYS A 31 2.65 9.27 -0.58
N THR A 32 2.28 10.53 -0.45
CA THR A 32 1.41 11.00 0.64
C THR A 32 0.05 10.31 0.60
N ALA A 33 -0.53 10.13 -0.58
CA ALA A 33 -1.81 9.44 -0.75
C ALA A 33 -1.71 7.96 -0.29
N ILE A 34 -0.67 7.24 -0.71
CA ILE A 34 -0.45 5.84 -0.33
C ILE A 34 -0.13 5.72 1.17
N ASP A 35 0.70 6.60 1.73
CA ASP A 35 0.96 6.64 3.18
C ASP A 35 -0.35 6.87 3.98
N ASN A 36 -1.29 7.66 3.46
CA ASN A 36 -2.61 7.84 4.08
C ASN A 36 -3.46 6.57 4.00
N GLN A 37 -3.41 5.83 2.88
CA GLN A 37 -4.11 4.55 2.74
C GLN A 37 -3.55 3.49 3.70
N ASN A 38 -2.23 3.42 3.87
CA ASN A 38 -1.61 2.52 4.86
C ASN A 38 -2.06 2.84 6.29
N ARG A 39 -2.08 4.13 6.66
CA ARG A 39 -2.60 4.56 7.98
C ARG A 39 -4.09 4.24 8.15
N ALA A 40 -4.88 4.43 7.09
CA ALA A 40 -6.29 4.07 7.11
C ALA A 40 -6.49 2.55 7.26
N TYR A 41 -5.67 1.73 6.59
CA TYR A 41 -5.69 0.29 6.75
C TYR A 41 -5.38 -0.11 8.20
N GLU A 42 -4.30 0.43 8.80
CA GLU A 42 -3.95 0.19 10.20
C GLU A 42 -5.12 0.54 11.14
N ASP A 43 -5.70 1.73 10.97
CA ASP A 43 -6.81 2.20 11.79
C ASP A 43 -8.04 1.28 11.65
N PHE A 44 -8.46 0.98 10.42
CA PHE A 44 -9.64 0.17 10.16
C PHE A 44 -9.46 -1.27 10.59
N TYR A 45 -8.27 -1.84 10.40
CA TYR A 45 -7.96 -3.20 10.84
C TYR A 45 -7.97 -3.32 12.37
N ASN A 46 -7.27 -2.43 13.05
CA ASN A 46 -7.14 -2.42 14.51
C ASN A 46 -8.49 -2.14 15.19
N ASN A 47 -9.37 -1.34 14.55
CA ASN A 47 -10.71 -1.02 15.04
C ASN A 47 -11.82 -1.91 14.44
N LYS A 48 -11.46 -2.96 13.69
CA LYS A 48 -12.40 -3.96 13.10
C LYS A 48 -13.46 -3.34 12.18
N GLN A 49 -13.11 -2.25 11.48
CA GLN A 49 -14.00 -1.56 10.55
C GLN A 49 -13.96 -2.24 9.17
N VAL A 50 -14.43 -3.49 9.11
CA VAL A 50 -14.26 -4.41 7.97
C VAL A 50 -14.76 -3.84 6.65
N GLN A 51 -15.88 -3.13 6.67
CA GLN A 51 -16.44 -2.50 5.46
C GLN A 51 -15.46 -1.47 4.88
N LYS A 52 -14.96 -0.56 5.72
CA LYS A 52 -14.00 0.46 5.30
C LYS A 52 -12.67 -0.15 4.86
N LEU A 53 -12.23 -1.20 5.55
CA LEU A 53 -11.01 -1.93 5.20
C LEU A 53 -11.14 -2.58 3.81
N ALA A 54 -12.28 -3.17 3.49
CA ALA A 54 -12.53 -3.72 2.16
C ALA A 54 -12.59 -2.63 1.07
N GLU A 55 -13.09 -1.44 1.39
CA GLU A 55 -13.16 -0.29 0.48
C GLU A 55 -11.80 0.25 0.06
N LEU A 56 -10.72 -0.04 0.81
CA LEU A 56 -9.35 0.28 0.40
C LEU A 56 -8.85 -0.58 -0.78
N HIS A 57 -9.58 -1.60 -1.18
CA HIS A 57 -9.25 -2.48 -2.31
C HIS A 57 -10.07 -2.10 -3.55
N THR A 58 -9.55 -2.36 -4.73
CA THR A 58 -10.35 -2.26 -5.96
C THR A 58 -11.46 -3.33 -5.98
N ILE A 59 -12.46 -3.16 -6.84
CA ILE A 59 -13.56 -4.14 -6.96
C ILE A 59 -13.06 -5.53 -7.33
N ASN A 60 -12.02 -5.61 -8.19
CA ASN A 60 -11.44 -6.84 -8.70
C ASN A 60 -10.11 -7.22 -8.02
N ALA A 61 -9.79 -6.62 -6.89
CA ALA A 61 -8.52 -6.83 -6.19
C ALA A 61 -8.21 -8.31 -5.92
N ILE A 62 -6.94 -8.60 -5.81
CA ILE A 62 -6.42 -9.94 -5.52
C ILE A 62 -5.59 -9.86 -4.25
N VAL A 63 -5.90 -10.71 -3.28
CA VAL A 63 -5.13 -10.88 -2.05
C VAL A 63 -4.54 -12.28 -2.03
N MET A 64 -3.26 -12.40 -1.74
CA MET A 64 -2.49 -13.64 -1.71
C MET A 64 -1.90 -13.88 -0.31
N PRO A 65 -2.71 -14.39 0.64
CA PRO A 65 -2.25 -14.65 2.00
C PRO A 65 -1.28 -15.82 2.04
N PRO A 66 -0.31 -15.83 3.00
CA PRO A 66 0.63 -16.94 3.15
C PRO A 66 -0.09 -18.25 3.48
N ASN A 67 0.38 -19.35 2.87
CA ASN A 67 -0.13 -20.70 3.11
C ASN A 67 -1.64 -20.90 2.86
N SER A 68 -2.26 -20.01 2.10
CA SER A 68 -3.69 -20.02 1.81
C SER A 68 -3.96 -19.83 0.32
N LYS A 69 -5.20 -20.13 -0.09
CA LYS A 69 -5.63 -19.85 -1.46
C LYS A 69 -5.75 -18.34 -1.68
N MET A 70 -5.44 -17.91 -2.89
CA MET A 70 -5.71 -16.56 -3.37
C MET A 70 -7.19 -16.21 -3.24
N VAL A 71 -7.47 -14.97 -2.81
CA VAL A 71 -8.81 -14.40 -2.68
C VAL A 71 -8.99 -13.32 -3.75
N LYS A 72 -10.11 -13.33 -4.46
CA LYS A 72 -10.40 -12.40 -5.55
C LYS A 72 -11.71 -11.66 -5.32
N GLY A 73 -11.66 -10.35 -5.56
CA GLY A 73 -12.79 -9.45 -5.48
C GLY A 73 -13.04 -8.94 -4.07
N ARG A 74 -13.44 -7.67 -3.98
CA ARG A 74 -13.64 -6.93 -2.74
C ARG A 74 -14.58 -7.65 -1.75
N GLU A 75 -15.64 -8.29 -2.24
CA GLU A 75 -16.59 -9.00 -1.37
C GLU A 75 -15.97 -10.22 -0.68
N GLU A 76 -15.19 -11.03 -1.40
CA GLU A 76 -14.52 -12.19 -0.82
C GLU A 76 -13.37 -11.76 0.10
N ILE A 77 -12.65 -10.67 -0.26
CA ILE A 77 -11.66 -10.04 0.59
C ILE A 77 -12.31 -9.55 1.89
N MET A 78 -13.47 -8.91 1.83
CA MET A 78 -14.20 -8.48 3.02
C MET A 78 -14.55 -9.66 3.95
N LYS A 79 -14.95 -10.81 3.40
CA LYS A 79 -15.23 -12.02 4.20
C LYS A 79 -13.96 -12.55 4.87
N MET A 80 -12.83 -12.58 4.14
CA MET A 80 -11.53 -12.97 4.68
C MET A 80 -11.12 -12.05 5.83
N LEU A 81 -11.12 -10.73 5.60
CA LEU A 81 -10.76 -9.72 6.60
C LEU A 81 -11.66 -9.78 7.84
N ASN A 82 -12.98 -10.02 7.65
CA ASN A 82 -13.90 -10.19 8.77
C ASN A 82 -13.50 -11.38 9.67
N ASN A 83 -13.08 -12.48 9.09
CA ASN A 83 -12.61 -13.64 9.87
C ASN A 83 -11.32 -13.31 10.63
N GLU A 84 -10.39 -12.60 10.01
CA GLU A 84 -9.11 -12.22 10.62
C GLU A 84 -9.31 -11.28 11.81
N VAL A 85 -10.05 -10.18 11.64
CA VAL A 85 -10.24 -9.19 12.72
C VAL A 85 -11.08 -9.72 13.89
N GLN A 86 -11.81 -10.83 13.70
CA GLN A 86 -12.57 -11.48 14.77
C GLN A 86 -11.73 -12.39 15.67
N LEU A 87 -10.49 -12.68 15.35
CA LEU A 87 -9.59 -13.53 16.15
C LEU A 87 -9.38 -12.98 17.57
N GLY A 88 -9.30 -11.66 17.72
CA GLY A 88 -9.07 -11.03 19.01
C GLY A 88 -8.82 -9.52 18.91
N GLU A 89 -8.08 -8.97 19.86
CA GLU A 89 -7.49 -7.63 19.76
C GLU A 89 -6.25 -7.73 18.87
N GLN A 90 -6.09 -6.75 17.98
CA GLN A 90 -4.99 -6.74 17.01
C GLN A 90 -4.39 -5.34 16.92
N ASP A 91 -3.09 -5.29 16.65
CA ASP A 91 -2.35 -4.07 16.38
C ASP A 91 -1.39 -4.34 15.22
N ILE A 92 -1.79 -3.91 14.02
CA ILE A 92 -0.96 -3.99 12.81
C ILE A 92 -0.28 -2.65 12.58
N LYS A 93 0.98 -2.71 12.13
CA LYS A 93 1.79 -1.57 11.71
C LYS A 93 2.55 -1.89 10.45
N PHE A 94 2.64 -0.91 9.56
CA PHE A 94 3.39 -0.97 8.32
C PHE A 94 4.59 -0.03 8.33
N GLU A 95 5.64 -0.47 7.65
CA GLU A 95 6.83 0.33 7.34
C GLU A 95 7.11 0.21 5.84
N THR A 96 6.83 1.25 5.08
CA THR A 96 7.16 1.32 3.65
C THR A 96 8.67 1.42 3.47
N LEU A 97 9.26 0.48 2.72
CA LEU A 97 10.68 0.49 2.37
C LEU A 97 10.93 1.17 1.04
N GLU A 98 10.10 0.87 0.04
CA GLU A 98 10.25 1.39 -1.32
C GLU A 98 8.88 1.63 -1.95
N LEU A 99 8.75 2.72 -2.69
CA LEU A 99 7.60 3.05 -3.50
C LEU A 99 8.06 3.46 -4.89
N THR A 100 7.52 2.84 -5.92
CA THR A 100 7.72 3.24 -7.31
C THR A 100 6.39 3.54 -7.95
N VAL A 101 6.30 4.66 -8.67
CA VAL A 101 5.07 5.15 -9.30
C VAL A 101 5.24 5.15 -10.81
N ALA A 102 4.24 4.61 -11.53
CA ALA A 102 4.19 4.57 -12.98
C ALA A 102 2.77 4.88 -13.46
N ASN A 103 2.48 6.14 -13.78
CA ASN A 103 1.15 6.62 -14.17
C ASN A 103 0.09 6.30 -13.08
N ASP A 104 -0.92 5.51 -13.43
CA ASP A 104 -2.03 5.11 -12.54
C ASP A 104 -1.75 3.82 -11.77
N LEU A 105 -0.51 3.33 -11.79
CA LEU A 105 -0.04 2.19 -11.02
C LEU A 105 1.15 2.60 -10.14
N ALA A 106 1.21 2.00 -8.96
CA ALA A 106 2.39 2.06 -8.11
C ALA A 106 2.62 0.68 -7.49
N TYR A 107 3.87 0.35 -7.19
CA TYR A 107 4.16 -0.77 -6.30
C TYR A 107 4.87 -0.27 -5.05
N GLU A 108 4.53 -0.88 -3.96
CA GLU A 108 5.11 -0.64 -2.65
C GLU A 108 5.67 -1.94 -2.09
N THR A 109 6.87 -1.88 -1.54
CA THR A 109 7.42 -2.96 -0.71
C THR A 109 7.59 -2.46 0.70
N GLY A 110 7.36 -3.32 1.68
CA GLY A 110 7.46 -2.92 3.07
C GLY A 110 7.52 -4.08 4.05
N LEU A 111 7.58 -3.71 5.32
CA LEU A 111 7.53 -4.62 6.45
C LEU A 111 6.22 -4.42 7.21
N TYR A 112 5.72 -5.50 7.79
CA TYR A 112 4.60 -5.42 8.72
C TYR A 112 4.98 -6.03 10.08
N ASN A 113 4.29 -5.55 11.10
CA ASN A 113 4.31 -6.11 12.45
C ASN A 113 2.87 -6.21 12.95
N LEU A 114 2.43 -7.41 13.30
CA LEU A 114 1.09 -7.71 13.76
C LEU A 114 1.13 -8.35 15.14
N ASN A 115 0.63 -7.65 16.14
CA ASN A 115 0.40 -8.19 17.48
C ASN A 115 -1.04 -8.68 17.60
N VAL A 116 -1.24 -9.89 18.07
CA VAL A 116 -2.58 -10.48 18.26
C VAL A 116 -2.74 -10.96 19.68
N LYS A 117 -3.83 -10.52 20.34
CA LYS A 117 -4.34 -11.11 21.58
C LYS A 117 -5.63 -11.85 21.25
N PRO A 118 -5.55 -13.16 20.96
CA PRO A 118 -6.71 -13.91 20.53
C PRO A 118 -7.73 -14.04 21.67
N LYS A 119 -9.00 -14.24 21.32
CA LYS A 119 -10.09 -14.53 22.31
C LYS A 119 -9.83 -15.82 23.10
N LYS A 120 -9.07 -16.75 22.51
CA LYS A 120 -8.65 -18.02 23.14
C LYS A 120 -7.21 -18.33 22.70
N GLY A 121 -6.39 -18.79 23.63
CA GLY A 121 -4.98 -19.10 23.39
C GLY A 121 -4.05 -17.96 23.82
N GLU A 122 -2.76 -18.14 23.59
CA GLU A 122 -1.73 -17.20 24.01
C GLU A 122 -1.58 -16.06 22.97
N PRO A 123 -1.23 -14.84 23.41
CA PRO A 123 -0.84 -13.77 22.53
C PRO A 123 0.33 -14.17 21.63
N PHE A 124 0.34 -13.69 20.41
CA PHE A 124 1.45 -13.91 19.49
C PHE A 124 1.74 -12.66 18.68
N ASN A 125 2.95 -12.60 18.15
CA ASN A 125 3.37 -11.59 17.19
C ASN A 125 3.70 -12.29 15.87
N ASP A 126 3.26 -11.69 14.77
CA ASP A 126 3.71 -12.02 13.42
C ASP A 126 4.35 -10.79 12.78
N LYS A 127 5.43 -11.00 12.05
CA LYS A 127 6.13 -9.96 11.30
C LYS A 127 6.63 -10.53 9.99
N GLY A 128 6.77 -9.65 9.02
CA GLY A 128 7.24 -10.07 7.70
C GLY A 128 7.33 -8.91 6.72
N LYS A 129 7.25 -9.25 5.46
CA LYS A 129 7.36 -8.33 4.32
C LYS A 129 6.16 -8.47 3.42
N TYR A 130 5.88 -7.39 2.69
CA TYR A 130 4.75 -7.33 1.76
C TYR A 130 5.13 -6.63 0.46
N ILE A 131 4.33 -6.88 -0.57
CA ILE A 131 4.23 -6.10 -1.78
C ILE A 131 2.76 -5.77 -2.00
N VAL A 132 2.47 -4.49 -2.24
CA VAL A 132 1.17 -4.01 -2.69
C VAL A 132 1.32 -3.36 -4.05
N ILE A 133 0.46 -3.73 -5.00
CA ILE A 133 0.26 -2.98 -6.23
C ILE A 133 -0.97 -2.09 -6.03
N TRP A 134 -0.73 -0.80 -6.09
CA TRP A 134 -1.73 0.25 -6.01
C TRP A 134 -2.21 0.63 -7.39
N LYS A 135 -3.49 0.91 -7.51
CA LYS A 135 -4.11 1.41 -8.74
C LYS A 135 -4.93 2.66 -8.44
N LYS A 136 -4.70 3.69 -9.23
CA LYS A 136 -5.50 4.90 -9.15
C LYS A 136 -6.83 4.67 -9.87
N ASP A 137 -7.92 4.95 -9.18
CA ASP A 137 -9.27 4.84 -9.75
C ASP A 137 -9.70 6.10 -10.52
N SER A 138 -10.92 6.10 -11.06
CA SER A 138 -11.48 7.24 -11.80
C SER A 138 -11.67 8.50 -10.96
N ASP A 139 -11.79 8.36 -9.65
CA ASP A 139 -11.98 9.47 -8.71
C ASP A 139 -10.65 9.99 -8.15
N GLY A 140 -9.53 9.42 -8.63
CA GLY A 140 -8.17 9.79 -8.26
C GLY A 140 -7.68 9.15 -6.96
N GLN A 141 -8.41 8.19 -6.40
CA GLN A 141 -8.01 7.48 -5.19
C GLN A 141 -7.07 6.30 -5.52
N TRP A 142 -6.07 6.10 -4.68
CA TRP A 142 -5.18 4.95 -4.76
C TRP A 142 -5.75 3.80 -3.96
N LEU A 143 -6.09 2.68 -4.62
CA LEU A 143 -6.67 1.48 -4.03
C LEU A 143 -5.75 0.28 -4.25
N MET A 144 -5.76 -0.67 -3.34
CA MET A 144 -5.03 -1.94 -3.46
C MET A 144 -5.63 -2.77 -4.59
N GLU A 145 -4.82 -3.08 -5.60
CA GLU A 145 -5.18 -3.97 -6.71
C GLU A 145 -4.67 -5.39 -6.46
N ILE A 146 -3.42 -5.51 -5.95
CA ILE A 146 -2.83 -6.78 -5.56
C ILE A 146 -2.14 -6.57 -4.22
N ASP A 147 -2.38 -7.48 -3.29
CA ASP A 147 -1.71 -7.55 -1.99
C ASP A 147 -1.16 -8.96 -1.76
N ILE A 148 0.10 -9.05 -1.40
CA ILE A 148 0.80 -10.29 -1.04
C ILE A 148 1.75 -10.04 0.11
N TRP A 149 1.74 -10.94 1.10
CA TRP A 149 2.71 -10.89 2.18
C TRP A 149 3.26 -12.26 2.54
N ASN A 150 4.37 -12.26 3.25
CA ASN A 150 5.01 -13.45 3.80
C ASN A 150 5.46 -13.19 5.24
N SER A 151 5.15 -14.11 6.13
CA SER A 151 5.71 -14.13 7.47
C SER A 151 7.21 -14.47 7.46
N ASP A 152 7.97 -13.86 8.35
CA ASP A 152 9.37 -14.20 8.63
C ASP A 152 9.49 -15.29 9.72
N LEU A 153 8.37 -15.68 10.31
CA LEU A 153 8.35 -16.74 11.30
C LEU A 153 8.43 -18.12 10.63
N PRO A 154 9.10 -19.09 11.27
CA PRO A 154 9.12 -20.46 10.77
C PRO A 154 7.71 -21.04 10.66
N VAL A 155 7.46 -21.77 9.59
CA VAL A 155 6.22 -22.55 9.45
C VAL A 155 6.16 -23.56 10.61
N LYS A 156 5.11 -23.48 11.44
CA LYS A 156 4.88 -24.48 12.49
C LYS A 156 4.65 -25.84 11.81
N LYS A 157 5.56 -26.77 12.04
CA LYS A 157 5.33 -28.18 11.67
C LYS A 157 4.27 -28.74 12.60
N ASN A 158 3.14 -29.12 12.04
CA ASN A 158 2.12 -29.91 12.74
C ASN A 158 2.63 -31.31 13.03
#